data_23712b46e61e07a560f33f3712b239e0
#
_entry.id   23712b46e61e07a560f33f3712b239e0
#
_cell.length_a   1.000
_cell.length_b   1.000
_cell.length_c   1.000
_cell.angle_alpha   90.00
_cell.angle_beta   90.00
_cell.angle_gamma   90.00
#
_symmetry.space_group_name_H-M   'P 1'
#
loop_
_entity.id
_entity.type
_entity.pdbx_description
1 polymer ?
#
loop_
_entity_poly.entity_id
_entity_poly.type
_entity_poly.pdbx_seq_one_letter_code
_entity_poly.pdbx_strand_id
1 'polypeptide(L)'
;MLDAGGWLRLGVIATLVDSVAGHHGVMQVQPDWVATLQLGTVLTAQPSGDEVSAYCKPMRIGRNNVVTETRIEDQNGLIGHSLCTFARLPARPGFELPKITTRNRVIDYAEENEESPRPDFDDYLRMNINPDKPIIELPHHSRIYNSFGSIQGGAVVVLVERMARHIAELEDGRDARCITADVHYLAQAKDGPFKVEGEALRKDSVGITSQVTITDLGSGRLLDVATATAVYL
;
A
#
# COMPACT_ATOMS: atom_id res chain seq x y z
N MET A 1 -9.53 -9.05 -4.64
CA MET A 1 -9.28 -7.61 -4.38
C MET A 1 -10.41 -6.93 -3.61
N LEU A 2 -11.56 -7.57 -3.46
CA LEU A 2 -12.65 -7.08 -2.64
C LEU A 2 -12.53 -7.64 -1.21
N ASP A 3 -13.09 -6.92 -0.23
CA ASP A 3 -13.28 -7.44 1.12
C ASP A 3 -14.55 -8.32 1.20
N ALA A 4 -14.84 -8.89 2.39
CA ALA A 4 -16.01 -9.74 2.59
C ALA A 4 -17.35 -9.01 2.36
N GLY A 5 -17.38 -7.68 2.50
CA GLY A 5 -18.54 -6.84 2.21
C GLY A 5 -18.64 -6.40 0.74
N GLY A 6 -17.75 -6.89 -0.12
CA GLY A 6 -17.75 -6.58 -1.56
C GLY A 6 -17.14 -5.20 -1.92
N TRP A 7 -16.41 -4.57 -1.00
CA TRP A 7 -15.74 -3.30 -1.28
C TRP A 7 -14.31 -3.52 -1.78
N LEU A 8 -13.84 -2.61 -2.61
CA LEU A 8 -12.44 -2.58 -3.00
C LEU A 8 -11.56 -2.31 -1.78
N ARG A 9 -10.59 -3.17 -1.55
CA ARG A 9 -9.69 -3.11 -0.38
C ARG A 9 -8.85 -1.84 -0.39
N LEU A 10 -8.63 -1.25 0.79
CA LEU A 10 -7.80 -0.05 0.99
C LEU A 10 -6.40 -0.23 0.39
N GLY A 11 -5.76 -1.38 0.62
CA GLY A 11 -4.41 -1.66 0.14
C GLY A 11 -4.31 -1.69 -1.38
N VAL A 12 -5.38 -2.12 -2.08
CA VAL A 12 -5.44 -2.08 -3.55
C VAL A 12 -5.48 -0.63 -4.03
N ILE A 13 -6.32 0.20 -3.39
CA ILE A 13 -6.40 1.64 -3.71
C ILE A 13 -5.07 2.33 -3.37
N ALA A 14 -4.45 2.02 -2.24
CA ALA A 14 -3.15 2.58 -1.86
C ALA A 14 -2.03 2.19 -2.85
N THR A 15 -2.13 1.01 -3.48
CA THR A 15 -1.19 0.60 -4.55
C THR A 15 -1.32 1.50 -5.78
N LEU A 16 -2.54 1.83 -6.18
CA LEU A 16 -2.79 2.82 -7.24
C LEU A 16 -2.23 4.19 -6.84
N VAL A 17 -2.52 4.64 -5.60
CA VAL A 17 -2.05 5.92 -5.07
C VAL A 17 -0.52 6.01 -5.06
N ASP A 18 0.19 5.01 -4.51
CA ASP A 18 1.65 4.98 -4.45
C ASP A 18 2.27 5.05 -5.85
N SER A 19 1.68 4.33 -6.81
CA SER A 19 2.13 4.34 -8.21
C SER A 19 1.96 5.72 -8.85
N VAL A 20 0.78 6.35 -8.70
CA VAL A 20 0.48 7.66 -9.28
C VAL A 20 1.31 8.75 -8.59
N ALA A 21 1.36 8.76 -7.26
CA ALA A 21 2.08 9.75 -6.48
C ALA A 21 3.61 9.66 -6.68
N GLY A 22 4.16 8.44 -6.70
CA GLY A 22 5.58 8.20 -6.95
C GLY A 22 5.99 8.64 -8.37
N HIS A 23 5.19 8.27 -9.37
CA HIS A 23 5.39 8.69 -10.76
C HIS A 23 5.38 10.22 -10.89
N HIS A 24 4.37 10.85 -10.29
CA HIS A 24 4.25 12.31 -10.29
C HIS A 24 5.42 12.96 -9.55
N GLY A 25 5.81 12.42 -8.37
CA GLY A 25 6.96 12.89 -7.60
C GLY A 25 8.26 12.87 -8.38
N VAL A 26 8.57 11.76 -9.08
CA VAL A 26 9.76 11.67 -9.94
C VAL A 26 9.73 12.71 -11.05
N MET A 27 8.58 12.90 -11.72
CA MET A 27 8.47 13.90 -12.79
C MET A 27 8.81 15.32 -12.33
N GLN A 28 8.57 15.64 -11.05
CA GLN A 28 8.86 16.97 -10.49
C GLN A 28 10.33 17.20 -10.16
N VAL A 29 11.11 16.12 -9.99
CA VAL A 29 12.49 16.24 -9.48
C VAL A 29 13.55 15.71 -10.42
N GLN A 30 13.17 15.18 -11.60
CA GLN A 30 14.15 14.66 -12.56
C GLN A 30 15.32 15.63 -12.78
N PRO A 31 16.58 15.18 -12.85
CA PRO A 31 17.01 13.79 -12.97
C PRO A 31 17.07 13.00 -11.64
N ASP A 32 16.73 13.62 -10.51
CA ASP A 32 16.66 12.92 -9.24
C ASP A 32 15.51 11.90 -9.24
N TRP A 33 15.52 11.01 -8.26
CA TRP A 33 14.47 10.03 -8.02
C TRP A 33 13.77 10.26 -6.69
N VAL A 34 12.74 9.48 -6.41
CA VAL A 34 12.06 9.53 -5.11
C VAL A 34 11.93 8.12 -4.51
N ALA A 35 11.92 8.05 -3.17
CA ALA A 35 11.57 6.86 -2.41
C ALA A 35 10.51 7.22 -1.37
N THR A 36 9.50 6.39 -1.21
CA THR A 36 8.41 6.62 -0.27
C THR A 36 8.94 6.60 1.16
N LEU A 37 8.62 7.66 1.94
CA LEU A 37 8.89 7.78 3.38
C LEU A 37 7.62 7.58 4.20
N GLN A 38 6.49 8.04 3.67
CA GLN A 38 5.20 7.94 4.32
C GLN A 38 4.10 7.86 3.28
N LEU A 39 3.12 7.01 3.53
CA LEU A 39 1.90 6.87 2.74
C LEU A 39 0.71 6.76 3.70
N GLY A 40 -0.03 7.85 3.83
CA GLY A 40 -1.28 7.90 4.58
C GLY A 40 -2.47 7.89 3.62
N THR A 41 -3.41 6.97 3.79
CA THR A 41 -4.62 6.85 2.96
C THR A 41 -5.85 6.68 3.84
N VAL A 42 -6.90 7.41 3.51
CA VAL A 42 -8.23 7.28 4.14
C VAL A 42 -9.28 7.09 3.06
N LEU A 43 -10.19 6.13 3.28
CA LEU A 43 -11.41 5.96 2.50
C LEU A 43 -12.60 6.47 3.30
N THR A 44 -13.39 7.32 2.68
CA THR A 44 -14.56 7.98 3.27
C THR A 44 -15.88 7.41 2.75
N ALA A 45 -15.81 6.70 1.63
CA ALA A 45 -16.95 6.06 0.99
C ALA A 45 -16.54 4.78 0.26
N GLN A 46 -17.52 3.92 0.01
CA GLN A 46 -17.34 2.74 -0.84
C GLN A 46 -17.22 3.19 -2.30
N PRO A 47 -16.23 2.67 -3.04
CA PRO A 47 -16.23 2.79 -4.48
C PRO A 47 -17.52 2.23 -5.08
N SER A 48 -18.14 2.98 -5.97
CA SER A 48 -19.33 2.57 -6.72
C SER A 48 -19.00 2.53 -8.21
N GLY A 49 -19.58 1.56 -8.93
CA GLY A 49 -19.26 1.33 -10.33
C GLY A 49 -17.94 0.59 -10.54
N ASP A 50 -17.47 0.62 -11.79
CA ASP A 50 -16.37 -0.23 -12.26
C ASP A 50 -15.03 0.51 -12.36
N GLU A 51 -15.00 1.81 -12.02
CA GLU A 51 -13.83 2.65 -12.17
C GLU A 51 -13.51 3.42 -10.88
N VAL A 52 -12.22 3.43 -10.53
CA VAL A 52 -11.64 4.28 -9.50
C VAL A 52 -10.49 5.08 -10.11
N SER A 53 -10.52 6.39 -9.91
CA SER A 53 -9.54 7.33 -10.41
C SER A 53 -8.73 7.93 -9.28
N ALA A 54 -7.42 8.16 -9.53
CA ALA A 54 -6.52 8.83 -8.59
C ALA A 54 -5.90 10.07 -9.24
N TYR A 55 -6.12 11.24 -8.63
CA TYR A 55 -5.63 12.53 -9.10
C TYR A 55 -4.61 13.10 -8.13
N CYS A 56 -3.34 13.07 -8.55
CA CYS A 56 -2.22 13.51 -7.72
C CYS A 56 -1.77 14.91 -8.08
N LYS A 57 -1.48 15.73 -7.06
CA LYS A 57 -0.83 17.04 -7.21
C LYS A 57 0.31 17.20 -6.20
N PRO A 58 1.38 17.97 -6.54
CA PRO A 58 2.42 18.29 -5.57
C PRO A 58 1.91 19.34 -4.60
N MET A 59 2.14 19.08 -3.30
CA MET A 59 1.91 20.07 -2.23
C MET A 59 3.19 20.81 -1.90
N ARG A 60 4.34 20.11 -1.99
CA ARG A 60 5.65 20.68 -1.74
C ARG A 60 6.70 19.93 -2.53
N ILE A 61 7.56 20.69 -3.21
CA ILE A 61 8.79 20.20 -3.84
C ILE A 61 9.96 20.83 -3.10
N GLY A 62 10.57 20.09 -2.17
CA GLY A 62 11.68 20.53 -1.35
C GLY A 62 13.02 20.05 -1.86
N ARG A 63 14.10 20.48 -1.16
CA ARG A 63 15.47 20.02 -1.45
C ARG A 63 15.61 18.53 -1.18
N ASN A 64 15.04 18.04 -0.06
CA ASN A 64 15.25 16.68 0.44
C ASN A 64 13.99 15.81 0.35
N ASN A 65 12.83 16.42 0.18
CA ASN A 65 11.55 15.72 0.14
C ASN A 65 10.57 16.32 -0.86
N VAL A 66 9.63 15.49 -1.28
CA VAL A 66 8.45 15.85 -2.06
C VAL A 66 7.22 15.39 -1.29
N VAL A 67 6.23 16.26 -1.17
CA VAL A 67 4.94 15.92 -0.57
C VAL A 67 3.86 16.05 -1.63
N THR A 68 3.04 15.04 -1.78
CA THR A 68 1.93 15.01 -2.73
C THR A 68 0.62 14.73 -2.02
N GLU A 69 -0.44 15.27 -2.57
CA GLU A 69 -1.83 14.95 -2.23
C GLU A 69 -2.45 14.18 -3.39
N THR A 70 -3.17 13.11 -3.08
CA THR A 70 -3.93 12.34 -4.08
C THR A 70 -5.40 12.28 -3.64
N ARG A 71 -6.28 12.73 -4.51
CA ARG A 71 -7.73 12.55 -4.40
C ARG A 71 -8.11 11.25 -5.08
N ILE A 72 -8.94 10.47 -4.43
CA ILE A 72 -9.44 9.19 -4.93
C ILE A 72 -10.92 9.39 -5.21
N GLU A 73 -11.33 9.17 -6.45
CA GLU A 73 -12.69 9.47 -6.93
C GLU A 73 -13.26 8.28 -7.69
N ASP A 74 -14.57 8.16 -7.67
CA ASP A 74 -15.35 7.28 -8.53
C ASP A 74 -16.35 8.11 -9.36
N GLN A 75 -17.28 7.47 -10.03
CA GLN A 75 -18.31 8.14 -10.83
C GLN A 75 -19.21 9.10 -10.03
N ASN A 76 -19.29 8.96 -8.69
CA ASN A 76 -20.12 9.79 -7.81
C ASN A 76 -19.29 10.88 -7.09
N GLY A 77 -17.98 10.92 -7.26
CA GLY A 77 -17.08 11.93 -6.72
C GLY A 77 -16.05 11.40 -5.74
N LEU A 78 -15.70 12.19 -4.73
CA LEU A 78 -14.62 11.89 -3.80
C LEU A 78 -14.99 10.72 -2.87
N ILE A 79 -14.17 9.66 -2.89
CA ILE A 79 -14.30 8.49 -2.03
C ILE A 79 -13.12 8.30 -1.08
N GLY A 80 -12.03 9.04 -1.28
CA GLY A 80 -10.85 8.93 -0.42
C GLY A 80 -9.80 9.99 -0.70
N HIS A 81 -8.81 10.00 0.17
CA HIS A 81 -7.73 10.98 0.15
C HIS A 81 -6.43 10.35 0.65
N SER A 82 -5.32 10.75 0.06
CA SER A 82 -4.01 10.27 0.48
C SER A 82 -2.97 11.40 0.49
N LEU A 83 -2.06 11.34 1.46
CA LEU A 83 -0.85 12.15 1.51
C LEU A 83 0.35 11.22 1.44
N CYS A 84 1.26 11.54 0.51
CA CYS A 84 2.52 10.82 0.37
C CYS A 84 3.69 11.78 0.59
N THR A 85 4.66 11.34 1.37
CA THR A 85 5.95 12.00 1.53
C THR A 85 7.04 11.11 0.96
N PHE A 86 7.84 11.68 0.09
CA PHE A 86 8.96 10.99 -0.55
C PHE A 86 10.29 11.63 -0.15
N ALA A 87 11.33 10.81 0.09
CA ALA A 87 12.70 11.28 0.06
C ALA A 87 13.11 11.57 -1.38
N ARG A 88 13.78 12.70 -1.60
CA ARG A 88 14.42 13.00 -2.87
C ARG A 88 15.81 12.38 -2.89
N LEU A 89 16.06 11.52 -3.86
CA LEU A 89 17.30 10.78 -4.04
C LEU A 89 18.09 11.43 -5.18
N PRO A 90 19.23 12.12 -4.89
CA PRO A 90 20.03 12.77 -5.91
C PRO A 90 20.51 11.78 -6.98
N ALA A 91 20.48 12.22 -8.23
CA ALA A 91 21.04 11.48 -9.34
C ALA A 91 22.54 11.19 -9.09
N ARG A 92 22.96 9.96 -9.36
CA ARG A 92 24.35 9.53 -9.17
C ARG A 92 25.04 9.41 -10.53
N PRO A 93 26.28 9.91 -10.69
CA PRO A 93 27.04 9.69 -11.91
C PRO A 93 27.16 8.19 -12.24
N GLY A 94 26.90 7.84 -13.48
CA GLY A 94 26.96 6.44 -13.95
C GLY A 94 25.72 5.59 -13.60
N PHE A 95 24.71 6.17 -12.96
CA PHE A 95 23.44 5.50 -12.70
C PHE A 95 22.29 6.31 -13.32
N GLU A 96 22.03 6.03 -14.58
CA GLU A 96 20.93 6.69 -15.31
C GLU A 96 19.63 5.95 -15.03
N LEU A 97 18.68 6.68 -14.46
CA LEU A 97 17.31 6.20 -14.26
C LEU A 97 16.46 6.48 -15.50
N PRO A 98 15.45 5.63 -15.78
CA PRO A 98 14.56 5.87 -16.90
C PRO A 98 13.89 7.24 -16.78
N LYS A 99 13.92 8.01 -17.87
CA LYS A 99 13.15 9.28 -17.92
C LYS A 99 11.67 8.97 -17.89
N ILE A 100 11.01 9.43 -16.84
CA ILE A 100 9.57 9.32 -16.70
C ILE A 100 8.89 10.46 -17.43
N THR A 101 7.94 10.13 -18.27
CA THR A 101 7.12 11.09 -19.03
C THR A 101 5.66 10.72 -18.92
N THR A 102 4.80 11.72 -18.89
CA THR A 102 3.35 11.49 -18.99
C THR A 102 3.03 10.84 -20.35
N ARG A 103 2.30 9.74 -20.30
CA ARG A 103 1.77 9.08 -21.49
C ARG A 103 0.28 8.88 -21.30
N ASN A 104 -0.49 9.39 -22.23
CA ASN A 104 -1.91 9.06 -22.30
C ASN A 104 -2.04 7.69 -23.00
N ARG A 105 -2.18 6.62 -22.23
CA ARG A 105 -2.37 5.27 -22.77
C ARG A 105 -3.28 4.46 -21.86
N VAL A 106 -4.05 3.57 -22.46
CA VAL A 106 -4.75 2.49 -21.78
C VAL A 106 -3.85 1.25 -21.83
N ILE A 107 -3.70 0.56 -20.72
CA ILE A 107 -3.04 -0.74 -20.63
C ILE A 107 -4.12 -1.71 -20.15
N ASP A 108 -4.43 -2.71 -20.98
CA ASP A 108 -5.32 -3.78 -20.61
C ASP A 108 -4.50 -4.95 -20.09
N TYR A 109 -4.66 -5.25 -18.81
CA TYR A 109 -4.04 -6.41 -18.18
C TYR A 109 -4.98 -7.63 -18.11
N ALA A 110 -6.22 -7.51 -18.58
CA ALA A 110 -7.20 -8.60 -18.51
C ALA A 110 -6.83 -9.72 -19.46
N GLU A 111 -6.29 -9.39 -20.63
CA GLU A 111 -5.89 -10.38 -21.65
C GLU A 111 -4.66 -11.21 -21.25
N GLU A 112 -3.80 -10.69 -20.36
CA GLU A 112 -2.57 -11.37 -19.96
C GLU A 112 -2.78 -12.39 -18.81
N ASN A 113 -3.97 -12.44 -18.21
CA ASN A 113 -4.22 -13.17 -16.97
C ASN A 113 -5.48 -14.06 -17.04
N GLU A 114 -5.64 -14.86 -18.10
CA GLU A 114 -6.73 -15.85 -18.21
C GLU A 114 -6.55 -17.12 -17.34
N GLU A 115 -5.82 -17.04 -16.23
CA GLU A 115 -5.87 -18.12 -15.24
C GLU A 115 -7.22 -18.06 -14.49
N SER A 116 -8.13 -18.92 -14.89
CA SER A 116 -9.41 -19.12 -14.21
C SER A 116 -9.40 -20.49 -13.51
N PRO A 117 -9.78 -20.58 -12.22
CA PRO A 117 -10.23 -19.49 -11.35
C PRO A 117 -9.07 -18.66 -10.79
N ARG A 118 -9.27 -17.34 -10.69
CA ARG A 118 -8.28 -16.46 -10.06
C ARG A 118 -8.16 -16.82 -8.57
N PRO A 119 -6.93 -17.00 -8.04
CA PRO A 119 -6.74 -17.26 -6.63
C PRO A 119 -7.26 -16.08 -5.79
N ASP A 120 -7.56 -16.34 -4.52
CA ASP A 120 -7.76 -15.27 -3.55
C ASP A 120 -6.56 -14.33 -3.54
N PHE A 121 -6.78 -13.06 -3.19
CA PHE A 121 -5.72 -12.06 -3.26
C PHE A 121 -4.59 -12.33 -2.26
N ASP A 122 -4.92 -12.83 -1.08
CA ASP A 122 -3.92 -13.20 -0.06
C ASP A 122 -3.10 -14.42 -0.52
N ASP A 123 -3.75 -15.41 -1.18
CA ASP A 123 -3.08 -16.56 -1.80
C ASP A 123 -2.22 -16.13 -2.99
N TYR A 124 -2.70 -15.19 -3.82
CA TYR A 124 -1.91 -14.63 -4.91
C TYR A 124 -0.62 -13.99 -4.42
N LEU A 125 -0.67 -13.30 -3.29
CA LEU A 125 0.49 -12.71 -2.63
C LEU A 125 1.26 -13.71 -1.77
N ARG A 126 0.78 -14.97 -1.66
CA ARG A 126 1.40 -16.04 -0.86
C ARG A 126 1.57 -15.68 0.62
N MET A 127 0.60 -14.96 1.17
CA MET A 127 0.59 -14.63 2.58
C MET A 127 0.36 -15.89 3.41
N ASN A 128 1.25 -16.18 4.36
CA ASN A 128 1.05 -17.21 5.35
C ASN A 128 0.53 -16.55 6.64
N ILE A 129 -0.78 -16.64 6.87
CA ILE A 129 -1.47 -16.00 7.99
C ILE A 129 -1.56 -17.00 9.12
N ASN A 130 -1.00 -16.66 10.28
CA ASN A 130 -1.11 -17.51 11.48
C ASN A 130 -2.55 -17.43 12.03
N PRO A 131 -3.28 -18.55 12.19
CA PRO A 131 -4.69 -18.51 12.58
C PRO A 131 -4.93 -18.07 14.04
N ASP A 132 -3.93 -18.19 14.91
CA ASP A 132 -4.05 -17.97 16.36
C ASP A 132 -3.30 -16.73 16.85
N LYS A 133 -2.51 -16.10 16.00
CA LYS A 133 -1.64 -14.97 16.37
C LYS A 133 -1.67 -13.88 15.29
N PRO A 134 -1.50 -12.60 15.68
CA PRO A 134 -1.42 -11.50 14.74
C PRO A 134 -0.05 -11.49 14.04
N ILE A 135 0.22 -12.52 13.26
CA ILE A 135 1.46 -12.73 12.51
C ILE A 135 1.10 -13.14 11.08
N ILE A 136 1.70 -12.46 10.11
CA ILE A 136 1.67 -12.85 8.69
C ILE A 136 3.12 -12.96 8.23
N GLU A 137 3.44 -14.04 7.55
CA GLU A 137 4.72 -14.20 6.87
C GLU A 137 4.53 -14.08 5.35
N LEU A 138 5.42 -13.34 4.71
CA LEU A 138 5.41 -13.13 3.27
C LEU A 138 6.76 -13.60 2.70
N PRO A 139 6.77 -14.61 1.82
CA PRO A 139 8.00 -15.03 1.16
C PRO A 139 8.49 -13.98 0.18
N HIS A 140 9.79 -13.98 -0.06
CA HIS A 140 10.41 -13.19 -1.11
C HIS A 140 9.97 -13.68 -2.50
N HIS A 141 9.31 -12.85 -3.29
CA HIS A 141 8.92 -13.19 -4.68
C HIS A 141 8.65 -11.94 -5.53
N SER A 142 8.76 -12.09 -6.84
CA SER A 142 8.74 -10.97 -7.80
C SER A 142 7.39 -10.21 -7.88
N ARG A 143 6.27 -10.81 -7.47
CA ARG A 143 4.94 -10.20 -7.55
C ARG A 143 4.74 -8.98 -6.64
N ILE A 144 5.61 -8.83 -5.62
CA ILE A 144 5.51 -7.73 -4.64
C ILE A 144 6.57 -6.65 -4.84
N TYR A 145 7.48 -6.80 -5.81
CA TYR A 145 8.60 -5.89 -5.99
C TYR A 145 8.34 -4.78 -7.00
N ASN A 146 8.93 -3.64 -6.67
CA ASN A 146 9.15 -2.57 -7.62
C ASN A 146 10.37 -2.87 -8.50
N SER A 147 10.64 -1.98 -9.46
CA SER A 147 11.79 -2.09 -10.39
C SER A 147 13.17 -2.03 -9.71
N PHE A 148 13.25 -1.72 -8.43
CA PHE A 148 14.49 -1.69 -7.64
C PHE A 148 14.71 -2.96 -6.80
N GLY A 149 13.83 -3.97 -6.94
CA GLY A 149 13.89 -5.21 -6.18
C GLY A 149 13.54 -5.06 -4.69
N SER A 150 12.82 -3.99 -4.35
CA SER A 150 12.26 -3.75 -3.01
C SER A 150 10.75 -3.95 -3.05
N ILE A 151 10.11 -4.27 -1.92
CA ILE A 151 8.66 -4.32 -1.86
C ILE A 151 8.10 -2.97 -2.33
N GLN A 152 7.08 -3.01 -3.19
CA GLN A 152 6.38 -1.83 -3.68
C GLN A 152 5.58 -1.20 -2.53
N GLY A 153 5.61 0.15 -2.41
CA GLY A 153 5.06 0.83 -1.23
C GLY A 153 3.58 0.54 -0.99
N GLY A 154 2.76 0.49 -2.03
CA GLY A 154 1.36 0.10 -1.90
C GLY A 154 1.16 -1.36 -1.48
N ALA A 155 2.07 -2.28 -1.84
CA ALA A 155 2.03 -3.66 -1.37
C ALA A 155 2.26 -3.77 0.15
N VAL A 156 3.07 -2.87 0.72
CA VAL A 156 3.20 -2.73 2.18
C VAL A 156 1.85 -2.37 2.81
N VAL A 157 1.09 -1.44 2.22
CA VAL A 157 -0.25 -1.09 2.73
C VAL A 157 -1.23 -2.27 2.65
N VAL A 158 -1.11 -3.13 1.63
CA VAL A 158 -1.90 -4.38 1.54
C VAL A 158 -1.63 -5.29 2.74
N LEU A 159 -0.36 -5.43 3.14
CA LEU A 159 0.03 -6.22 4.32
C LEU A 159 -0.52 -5.60 5.62
N VAL A 160 -0.39 -4.29 5.76
CA VAL A 160 -0.91 -3.54 6.92
C VAL A 160 -2.43 -3.67 7.02
N GLU A 161 -3.15 -3.51 5.92
CA GLU A 161 -4.59 -3.72 5.84
C GLU A 161 -4.97 -5.14 6.26
N ARG A 162 -4.30 -6.15 5.69
CA ARG A 162 -4.62 -7.55 6.01
C ARG A 162 -4.37 -7.87 7.49
N MET A 163 -3.28 -7.33 8.05
CA MET A 163 -2.99 -7.49 9.47
C MET A 163 -4.05 -6.81 10.35
N ALA A 164 -4.48 -5.60 10.03
CA ALA A 164 -5.51 -4.89 10.80
C ALA A 164 -6.85 -5.68 10.81
N ARG A 165 -7.22 -6.26 9.67
CA ARG A 165 -8.39 -7.14 9.56
C ARG A 165 -8.19 -8.44 10.36
N HIS A 166 -7.02 -9.05 10.28
CA HIS A 166 -6.71 -10.26 11.02
C HIS A 166 -6.77 -10.06 12.54
N ILE A 167 -6.30 -8.91 13.03
CA ILE A 167 -6.45 -8.56 14.44
C ILE A 167 -7.94 -8.45 14.83
N ALA A 168 -8.79 -7.87 13.97
CA ALA A 168 -10.22 -7.80 14.23
C ALA A 168 -10.88 -9.19 14.26
N GLU A 169 -10.47 -10.09 13.36
CA GLU A 169 -10.90 -11.49 13.34
C GLU A 169 -10.51 -12.22 14.64
N LEU A 170 -9.25 -12.04 15.10
CA LEU A 170 -8.75 -12.68 16.35
C LEU A 170 -9.40 -12.12 17.61
N GLU A 171 -9.59 -10.82 17.67
CA GLU A 171 -10.07 -10.11 18.87
C GLU A 171 -11.58 -10.20 19.08
N ASP A 172 -12.37 -10.33 18.01
CA ASP A 172 -13.83 -10.21 18.05
C ASP A 172 -14.57 -11.25 17.21
N GLY A 173 -13.85 -12.08 16.45
CA GLY A 173 -14.45 -13.06 15.53
C GLY A 173 -15.28 -12.45 14.40
N ARG A 174 -15.10 -11.16 14.11
CA ARG A 174 -15.87 -10.40 13.14
C ARG A 174 -15.03 -10.00 11.94
N ASP A 175 -15.64 -10.05 10.77
CA ASP A 175 -15.06 -9.42 9.60
C ASP A 175 -14.98 -7.89 9.79
N ALA A 176 -13.93 -7.31 9.24
CA ALA A 176 -13.70 -5.88 9.32
C ALA A 176 -13.17 -5.33 8.00
N ARG A 177 -13.41 -4.05 7.79
CA ARG A 177 -12.93 -3.27 6.65
C ARG A 177 -11.94 -2.23 7.11
N CYS A 178 -10.74 -2.24 6.55
CA CYS A 178 -9.78 -1.18 6.79
C CYS A 178 -10.20 0.09 6.05
N ILE A 179 -10.33 1.19 6.79
CA ILE A 179 -10.75 2.49 6.25
C ILE A 179 -9.62 3.52 6.27
N THR A 180 -8.58 3.30 7.07
CA THR A 180 -7.39 4.16 7.08
C THR A 180 -6.15 3.36 7.39
N ALA A 181 -5.06 3.71 6.73
CA ALA A 181 -3.72 3.26 7.06
C ALA A 181 -2.73 4.41 6.87
N ASP A 182 -1.80 4.54 7.79
CA ASP A 182 -0.66 5.45 7.72
C ASP A 182 0.61 4.66 7.95
N VAL A 183 1.46 4.59 6.93
CA VAL A 183 2.67 3.77 6.89
C VAL A 183 3.89 4.64 6.83
N HIS A 184 4.85 4.40 7.72
CA HIS A 184 6.20 4.99 7.72
C HIS A 184 7.20 3.95 7.23
N TYR A 185 7.89 4.24 6.12
CA TYR A 185 8.89 3.38 5.49
C TYR A 185 10.27 3.75 6.04
N LEU A 186 10.85 2.88 6.85
CA LEU A 186 12.11 3.13 7.57
C LEU A 186 13.32 2.58 6.82
N ALA A 187 13.12 1.49 6.07
CA ALA A 187 14.20 0.83 5.32
C ALA A 187 13.66 0.11 4.08
N GLN A 188 14.55 -0.15 3.12
CA GLN A 188 14.19 -0.94 1.93
C GLN A 188 14.06 -2.43 2.27
N ALA A 189 12.97 -3.03 1.83
CA ALA A 189 12.66 -4.45 1.98
C ALA A 189 13.20 -5.24 0.79
N LYS A 190 14.32 -5.96 0.96
CA LYS A 190 15.04 -6.62 -0.15
C LYS A 190 15.30 -8.10 0.03
N ASP A 191 15.58 -8.55 1.25
CA ASP A 191 16.12 -9.88 1.48
C ASP A 191 15.01 -10.91 1.75
N GLY A 192 14.07 -10.59 2.66
CA GLY A 192 12.99 -11.49 3.04
C GLY A 192 13.45 -12.82 3.70
N PRO A 193 12.54 -13.70 4.08
CA PRO A 193 11.10 -13.47 4.12
C PRO A 193 10.74 -12.31 5.04
N PHE A 194 9.54 -11.77 4.86
CA PHE A 194 9.07 -10.62 5.64
C PHE A 194 8.05 -11.09 6.67
N LYS A 195 8.19 -10.58 7.89
CA LYS A 195 7.27 -10.83 8.99
C LYS A 195 6.47 -9.58 9.28
N VAL A 196 5.16 -9.69 9.25
CA VAL A 196 4.22 -8.66 9.65
C VAL A 196 3.65 -9.04 10.99
N GLU A 197 3.74 -8.15 11.97
CA GLU A 197 3.20 -8.32 13.32
C GLU A 197 2.31 -7.13 13.65
N GLY A 198 1.28 -7.36 14.46
CA GLY A 198 0.41 -6.29 14.85
C GLY A 198 -0.16 -6.47 16.24
N GLU A 199 -0.61 -5.37 16.80
CA GLU A 199 -1.31 -5.32 18.09
C GLU A 199 -2.47 -4.33 18.05
N ALA A 200 -3.51 -4.61 18.81
CA ALA A 200 -4.62 -3.70 18.99
C ALA A 200 -4.22 -2.56 19.94
N LEU A 201 -4.28 -1.32 19.44
CA LEU A 201 -4.11 -0.12 20.26
C LEU A 201 -5.41 0.29 20.95
N ARG A 202 -6.53 0.13 20.24
CA ARG A 202 -7.87 0.44 20.72
C ARG A 202 -8.90 -0.44 20.05
N LYS A 203 -9.87 -0.90 20.82
CA LYS A 203 -11.06 -1.63 20.35
C LYS A 203 -12.30 -1.01 20.96
N ASP A 204 -13.35 -0.87 20.17
CA ASP A 204 -14.69 -0.48 20.63
C ASP A 204 -15.77 -1.18 19.78
N SER A 205 -17.04 -0.78 19.92
CA SER A 205 -18.16 -1.42 19.20
C SER A 205 -18.17 -1.16 17.69
N VAL A 206 -17.41 -0.16 17.22
CA VAL A 206 -17.37 0.26 15.83
C VAL A 206 -16.24 -0.41 15.06
N GLY A 207 -15.11 -0.63 15.73
CA GLY A 207 -13.93 -1.17 15.07
C GLY A 207 -12.70 -1.26 15.95
N ILE A 208 -11.56 -1.42 15.30
CA ILE A 208 -10.26 -1.58 15.93
C ILE A 208 -9.22 -0.70 15.27
N THR A 209 -8.39 -0.04 16.09
CA THR A 209 -7.17 0.63 15.62
C THR A 209 -5.98 -0.19 16.06
N SER A 210 -5.10 -0.48 15.13
CA SER A 210 -3.95 -1.37 15.34
C SER A 210 -2.64 -0.67 14.99
N GLN A 211 -1.57 -1.04 15.67
CA GLN A 211 -0.21 -0.81 15.24
C GLN A 211 0.27 -2.05 14.47
N VAL A 212 0.98 -1.85 13.38
CA VAL A 212 1.55 -2.92 12.57
C VAL A 212 3.01 -2.63 12.30
N THR A 213 3.85 -3.65 12.39
CA THR A 213 5.27 -3.59 12.07
C THR A 213 5.63 -4.64 11.04
N ILE A 214 6.57 -4.30 10.15
CA ILE A 214 7.11 -5.23 9.15
C ILE A 214 8.61 -5.34 9.35
N THR A 215 9.09 -6.57 9.48
CA THR A 215 10.50 -6.90 9.68
C THR A 215 11.00 -7.80 8.55
N ASP A 216 12.16 -7.49 8.02
CA ASP A 216 12.89 -8.36 7.11
C ASP A 216 13.67 -9.39 7.93
N LEU A 217 13.27 -10.65 7.87
CA LEU A 217 13.89 -11.73 8.64
C LEU A 217 15.29 -12.08 8.12
N GLY A 218 15.56 -11.87 6.84
CA GLY A 218 16.88 -12.12 6.26
C GLY A 218 17.95 -11.16 6.79
N SER A 219 17.60 -9.87 6.93
CA SER A 219 18.51 -8.86 7.48
C SER A 219 18.30 -8.54 8.96
N GLY A 220 17.19 -8.97 9.56
CA GLY A 220 16.80 -8.62 10.93
C GLY A 220 16.36 -7.16 11.11
N ARG A 221 16.11 -6.41 10.02
CA ARG A 221 15.80 -4.98 10.06
C ARG A 221 14.30 -4.73 10.18
N LEU A 222 13.91 -3.79 11.04
CA LEU A 222 12.59 -3.18 11.01
C LEU A 222 12.48 -2.34 9.73
N LEU A 223 11.48 -2.64 8.91
CA LEU A 223 11.27 -1.99 7.61
C LEU A 223 10.22 -0.90 7.69
N ASP A 224 9.08 -1.20 8.29
CA ASP A 224 7.94 -0.32 8.30
C ASP A 224 7.23 -0.35 9.65
N VAL A 225 6.65 0.79 10.01
CA VAL A 225 5.73 0.94 11.15
C VAL A 225 4.48 1.63 10.65
N ALA A 226 3.32 1.11 11.02
CA ALA A 226 2.05 1.66 10.57
C ALA A 226 1.01 1.69 11.67
N THR A 227 0.04 2.59 11.50
CA THR A 227 -1.26 2.53 12.19
C THR A 227 -2.37 2.32 11.17
N ALA A 228 -3.34 1.48 11.51
CA ALA A 228 -4.48 1.22 10.67
C ALA A 228 -5.75 1.12 11.50
N THR A 229 -6.87 1.59 10.94
CA THR A 229 -8.19 1.45 11.56
C THR A 229 -9.10 0.63 10.66
N ALA A 230 -9.63 -0.45 11.22
CA ALA A 230 -10.63 -1.29 10.60
C ALA A 230 -11.97 -1.16 11.34
N VAL A 231 -13.05 -1.00 10.58
CA VAL A 231 -14.43 -0.97 11.10
C VAL A 231 -15.09 -2.32 10.87
N TYR A 232 -15.86 -2.79 11.84
CA TYR A 232 -16.59 -4.05 11.73
C TYR A 232 -17.68 -3.99 10.66
N LEU A 233 -17.87 -5.13 9.98
CA LEU A 233 -18.91 -5.32 8.96
C LEU A 233 -20.21 -5.82 9.55
#